data_2b71751088bee1f6393f7734ea31fcb8
#
_entry.id   2b71751088bee1f6393f7734ea31fcb8
#
_cell.length_a   1.000
_cell.length_b   1.000
_cell.length_c   1.000
_cell.angle_alpha   90.00
_cell.angle_beta   90.00
_cell.angle_gamma   90.00
#
_symmetry.space_group_name_H-M   'P 1'
#
loop_
_entity.id
_entity.type
_entity.pdbx_description
1 polymer ?
#
loop_
_entity_poly.entity_id
_entity_poly.type
_entity_poly.pdbx_seq_one_letter_code
_entity_poly.pdbx_strand_id
1 'polypeptide(L)'
;YGFMWSVAGHVYKQWYKKKLRRRECEWTEDIGDASNCFDDIWKDNSDLFLLRRELALLSEKYRHATILYYLENKSCSEISSLLSVSESMVKYLLFKSRKILKGGMSMERNFGEQSYRPKHLNLMYMGEGPNRYWELMDQNKIRQNILWACYNDSLTEEEIALQIGVSLPYIENDIQKLTDVWLLKKDGRHYRTNIILFTSDFETEKSAKCLPFQKEIAEKLRAFLDENGAEIRGIGFYGSQMSLSSLKWHLVTMMLFDAYSVVGDRLLIHSERPVTAFGEHAYLWGVEQVKGGFNCCTLLAEEWHTHISMYFMDWSGRTNLHHSDFYSSSQWVKLYGKICCGNMDDLNEF
;
A
#
# COMPACT_ATOMS: atom_id res chain seq x y z
N TYR A 1 28.88 19.80 24.48
CA TYR A 1 30.08 19.93 23.62
C TYR A 1 30.98 18.68 23.64
N GLY A 2 30.96 17.87 24.74
CA GLY A 2 31.88 16.72 24.87
C GLY A 2 31.55 15.50 24.08
N PHE A 3 30.29 15.08 24.01
CA PHE A 3 29.91 13.74 23.49
C PHE A 3 30.03 13.61 21.97
N MET A 4 29.43 14.53 21.21
CA MET A 4 29.49 14.43 19.73
C MET A 4 30.89 14.78 19.18
N TRP A 5 31.64 15.70 19.81
CA TRP A 5 33.03 15.96 19.50
C TRP A 5 33.93 14.75 19.83
N SER A 6 33.64 14.08 20.95
CA SER A 6 34.31 12.84 21.29
C SER A 6 34.05 11.74 20.26
N VAL A 7 32.79 11.54 19.85
CA VAL A 7 32.39 10.55 18.83
C VAL A 7 32.92 10.95 17.44
N ALA A 8 32.70 12.18 17.00
CA ALA A 8 33.19 12.66 15.69
C ALA A 8 34.74 12.69 15.64
N GLY A 9 35.40 13.12 16.71
CA GLY A 9 36.85 13.13 16.81
C GLY A 9 37.42 11.70 16.85
N HIS A 10 36.74 10.75 17.49
CA HIS A 10 37.13 9.34 17.53
C HIS A 10 36.97 8.68 16.17
N VAL A 11 35.85 8.91 15.49
CA VAL A 11 35.57 8.43 14.13
C VAL A 11 36.56 9.01 13.12
N TYR A 12 36.85 10.32 13.20
CA TYR A 12 37.84 10.95 12.33
C TYR A 12 39.25 10.40 12.58
N LYS A 13 39.67 10.26 13.83
CA LYS A 13 40.98 9.66 14.19
C LYS A 13 41.10 8.22 13.73
N GLN A 14 40.04 7.44 13.81
CA GLN A 14 40.05 6.06 13.35
C GLN A 14 40.05 5.98 11.82
N TRP A 15 39.22 6.78 11.13
CA TRP A 15 39.25 6.90 9.68
C TRP A 15 40.64 7.32 9.18
N TYR A 16 41.25 8.29 9.84
CA TYR A 16 42.58 8.77 9.50
C TYR A 16 43.65 7.72 9.74
N LYS A 17 43.60 6.99 10.87
CA LYS A 17 44.48 5.84 11.14
C LYS A 17 44.28 4.72 10.12
N LYS A 18 43.03 4.43 9.73
CA LYS A 18 42.71 3.42 8.71
C LYS A 18 43.21 3.84 7.31
N LYS A 19 43.16 5.15 7.01
CA LYS A 19 43.68 5.72 5.74
C LYS A 19 45.21 5.68 5.69
N LEU A 20 45.90 5.91 6.81
CA LEU A 20 47.35 5.78 6.94
C LEU A 20 47.80 4.31 6.83
N ARG A 21 47.12 3.38 7.52
CA ARG A 21 47.43 1.93 7.43
C ARG A 21 47.23 1.36 6.03
N ARG A 22 46.29 1.87 5.23
CA ARG A 22 46.09 1.43 3.83
C ARG A 22 47.21 1.89 2.89
N ARG A 23 48.03 2.86 3.29
CA ARG A 23 49.18 3.33 2.49
C ARG A 23 50.50 2.56 2.78
N GLU A 24 50.53 1.79 3.88
CA GLU A 24 51.76 1.12 4.36
C GLU A 24 51.71 -0.42 4.36
N CYS A 25 50.66 -1.04 3.87
CA CYS A 25 50.61 -2.51 3.73
C CYS A 25 51.21 -2.96 2.38
N GLU A 26 52.51 -3.12 2.33
CA GLU A 26 53.12 -4.19 1.53
C GLU A 26 52.74 -5.53 2.13
N TRP A 27 52.36 -6.48 1.28
CA TRP A 27 51.95 -7.82 1.66
C TRP A 27 53.11 -8.54 2.31
N THR A 28 53.05 -8.74 3.60
CA THR A 28 53.85 -9.75 4.30
C THR A 28 52.89 -10.83 4.80
N GLU A 29 53.20 -12.07 4.39
CA GLU A 29 52.48 -13.29 4.80
C GLU A 29 52.78 -13.59 6.28
N ASP A 30 52.11 -12.97 7.21
CA ASP A 30 52.02 -13.41 8.58
C ASP A 30 50.59 -13.22 9.07
N ILE A 31 49.82 -14.30 8.95
CA ILE A 31 48.46 -14.42 9.53
C ILE A 31 48.63 -14.72 11.03
N GLY A 32 49.05 -13.73 11.78
CA GLY A 32 48.99 -13.71 13.23
C GLY A 32 47.60 -13.27 13.69
N ASP A 33 46.98 -14.15 14.44
CA ASP A 33 45.75 -14.06 15.25
C ASP A 33 44.94 -12.76 15.19
N ALA A 34 44.02 -12.70 14.22
CA ALA A 34 43.15 -11.55 13.95
C ALA A 34 41.94 -11.45 14.91
N SER A 35 41.84 -12.31 15.93
CA SER A 35 40.66 -12.38 16.80
C SER A 35 40.46 -11.13 17.66
N ASN A 36 41.54 -10.52 18.14
CA ASN A 36 41.45 -9.32 18.99
C ASN A 36 41.22 -8.01 18.25
N CYS A 37 41.49 -7.98 16.94
CA CYS A 37 41.27 -6.78 16.12
C CYS A 37 39.79 -6.64 15.64
N PHE A 38 39.07 -7.74 15.56
CA PHE A 38 37.66 -7.75 15.15
C PHE A 38 36.73 -7.19 16.22
N ASP A 39 36.93 -7.54 17.49
CA ASP A 39 36.06 -7.12 18.60
C ASP A 39 36.11 -5.59 18.83
N ASP A 40 37.29 -4.96 18.70
CA ASP A 40 37.41 -3.49 18.82
C ASP A 40 36.83 -2.78 17.58
N ILE A 41 36.97 -3.36 16.39
CA ILE A 41 36.35 -2.82 15.16
C ILE A 41 34.81 -2.95 15.24
N TRP A 42 34.30 -4.02 15.82
CA TRP A 42 32.86 -4.21 15.98
C TRP A 42 32.23 -3.27 17.00
N LYS A 43 32.88 -3.00 18.13
CA LYS A 43 32.39 -2.03 19.13
C LYS A 43 32.29 -0.62 18.56
N ASP A 44 33.32 -0.16 17.87
CA ASP A 44 33.31 1.17 17.27
C ASP A 44 32.34 1.30 16.09
N ASN A 45 32.08 0.24 15.34
CA ASN A 45 31.08 0.20 14.27
C ASN A 45 29.65 0.06 14.84
N SER A 46 29.46 -0.59 15.99
CA SER A 46 28.13 -0.73 16.61
C SER A 46 27.55 0.62 17.03
N ASP A 47 28.36 1.46 17.67
CA ASP A 47 27.93 2.80 18.09
C ASP A 47 27.59 3.70 16.90
N LEU A 48 28.34 3.59 15.81
CA LEU A 48 28.05 4.29 14.57
C LEU A 48 26.78 3.78 13.89
N PHE A 49 26.56 2.48 13.91
CA PHE A 49 25.35 1.89 13.40
C PHE A 49 24.13 2.34 14.20
N LEU A 50 24.22 2.30 15.52
CA LEU A 50 23.17 2.77 16.42
C LEU A 50 22.88 4.27 16.21
N LEU A 51 23.93 5.10 16.10
CA LEU A 51 23.77 6.52 15.82
C LEU A 51 23.07 6.78 14.47
N ARG A 52 23.46 6.07 13.41
CA ARG A 52 22.82 6.19 12.10
C ARG A 52 21.36 5.76 12.14
N ARG A 53 21.07 4.67 12.84
CA ARG A 53 19.70 4.21 13.06
C ARG A 53 18.86 5.29 13.73
N GLU A 54 19.34 5.84 14.82
CA GLU A 54 18.60 6.86 15.58
C GLU A 54 18.50 8.21 14.82
N LEU A 55 19.52 8.58 14.04
CA LEU A 55 19.43 9.74 13.14
C LEU A 55 18.36 9.55 12.06
N ALA A 56 18.25 8.34 11.53
CA ALA A 56 17.23 7.99 10.55
C ALA A 56 15.79 7.98 11.12
N LEU A 57 15.66 7.87 12.44
CA LEU A 57 14.38 7.90 13.15
C LEU A 57 14.04 9.30 13.71
N LEU A 58 14.93 10.27 13.61
CA LEU A 58 14.62 11.64 13.99
C LEU A 58 13.64 12.27 12.99
N SER A 59 12.61 12.94 13.50
CA SER A 59 11.74 13.74 12.64
C SER A 59 12.50 14.88 11.95
N GLU A 60 12.00 15.31 10.81
CA GLU A 60 12.68 16.22 9.87
C GLU A 60 13.35 17.42 10.54
N LYS A 61 12.63 18.17 11.37
CA LYS A 61 13.16 19.38 12.04
C LYS A 61 14.34 19.10 12.93
N TYR A 62 14.30 18.02 13.72
CA TYR A 62 15.39 17.61 14.59
C TYR A 62 16.58 17.10 13.79
N ARG A 63 16.31 16.32 12.74
CA ARG A 63 17.32 15.75 11.86
C ARG A 63 18.06 16.84 11.09
N HIS A 64 17.35 17.81 10.47
CA HIS A 64 17.97 18.90 9.74
C HIS A 64 18.83 19.77 10.66
N ALA A 65 18.33 20.18 11.82
CA ALA A 65 19.12 20.96 12.78
C ALA A 65 20.40 20.20 13.19
N THR A 66 20.30 18.89 13.40
CA THR A 66 21.44 18.04 13.80
C THR A 66 22.47 17.92 12.68
N ILE A 67 22.03 17.68 11.43
CA ILE A 67 22.92 17.58 10.28
C ILE A 67 23.64 18.90 10.03
N LEU A 68 22.89 20.01 9.95
CA LEU A 68 23.46 21.33 9.69
C LEU A 68 24.51 21.72 10.74
N TYR A 69 24.26 21.41 12.01
CA TYR A 69 25.15 21.77 13.09
C TYR A 69 26.40 20.89 13.17
N TYR A 70 26.22 19.54 13.12
CA TYR A 70 27.31 18.59 13.40
C TYR A 70 28.06 18.10 12.16
N LEU A 71 27.42 18.04 11.01
CA LEU A 71 28.03 17.55 9.78
C LEU A 71 28.44 18.70 8.85
N GLU A 72 27.63 19.75 8.78
CA GLU A 72 27.93 20.92 7.94
C GLU A 72 28.58 22.08 8.69
N ASN A 73 28.79 21.96 10.00
CA ASN A 73 29.43 22.95 10.86
C ASN A 73 28.79 24.34 10.81
N LYS A 74 27.45 24.41 10.60
CA LYS A 74 26.72 25.68 10.62
C LYS A 74 26.54 26.20 12.03
N SER A 75 26.61 27.51 12.21
CA SER A 75 26.29 28.21 13.46
C SER A 75 24.78 28.19 13.74
N CYS A 76 24.38 28.37 15.00
CA CYS A 76 22.96 28.48 15.35
C CYS A 76 22.24 29.63 14.62
N SER A 77 22.93 30.72 14.30
CA SER A 77 22.40 31.85 13.56
C SER A 77 22.13 31.46 12.08
N GLU A 78 23.08 30.77 11.42
CA GLU A 78 22.90 30.31 10.07
C GLU A 78 21.76 29.27 9.96
N ILE A 79 21.69 28.34 10.94
CA ILE A 79 20.61 27.33 11.00
C ILE A 79 19.26 28.00 11.21
N SER A 80 19.21 29.03 12.05
CA SER A 80 18.02 29.84 12.30
C SER A 80 17.48 30.45 11.00
N SER A 81 18.36 31.01 10.18
CA SER A 81 18.02 31.58 8.87
C SER A 81 17.55 30.49 7.89
N LEU A 82 18.26 29.34 7.81
CA LEU A 82 17.96 28.24 6.90
C LEU A 82 16.63 27.56 7.22
N LEU A 83 16.34 27.34 8.50
CA LEU A 83 15.13 26.67 8.94
C LEU A 83 13.95 27.63 9.20
N SER A 84 14.16 28.93 9.05
CA SER A 84 13.17 29.99 9.35
C SER A 84 12.60 29.89 10.77
N VAL A 85 13.47 29.63 11.76
CA VAL A 85 13.12 29.54 13.18
C VAL A 85 14.05 30.44 14.01
N SER A 86 13.70 30.74 15.26
CA SER A 86 14.59 31.52 16.11
C SER A 86 15.83 30.73 16.55
N GLU A 87 16.94 31.42 16.86
CA GLU A 87 18.15 30.76 17.39
C GLU A 87 17.89 29.98 18.68
N SER A 88 16.99 30.48 19.53
CA SER A 88 16.57 29.77 20.75
C SER A 88 15.88 28.47 20.42
N MET A 89 15.06 28.43 19.33
CA MET A 89 14.45 27.22 18.83
C MET A 89 15.52 26.24 18.28
N VAL A 90 16.52 26.73 17.54
CA VAL A 90 17.64 25.87 17.07
C VAL A 90 18.35 25.22 18.26
N LYS A 91 18.68 25.99 19.29
CA LYS A 91 19.29 25.44 20.51
C LYS A 91 18.42 24.40 21.20
N TYR A 92 17.10 24.64 21.25
CA TYR A 92 16.13 23.63 21.74
C TYR A 92 16.10 22.38 20.90
N LEU A 93 16.02 22.50 19.55
CA LEU A 93 16.05 21.35 18.65
C LEU A 93 17.31 20.52 18.85
N LEU A 94 18.49 21.14 18.91
CA LEU A 94 19.76 20.45 19.14
C LEU A 94 19.83 19.77 20.50
N PHE A 95 19.33 20.45 21.56
CA PHE A 95 19.25 19.84 22.90
C PHE A 95 18.34 18.61 22.91
N LYS A 96 17.15 18.73 22.31
CA LYS A 96 16.18 17.65 22.25
C LYS A 96 16.68 16.48 21.40
N SER A 97 17.29 16.75 20.23
CA SER A 97 17.89 15.73 19.36
C SER A 97 18.95 14.90 20.11
N ARG A 98 19.85 15.56 20.84
CA ARG A 98 20.86 14.84 21.64
C ARG A 98 20.23 13.92 22.67
N LYS A 99 19.17 14.38 23.35
CA LYS A 99 18.46 13.56 24.33
C LYS A 99 17.79 12.35 23.69
N ILE A 100 17.16 12.54 22.53
CA ILE A 100 16.52 11.45 21.77
C ILE A 100 17.58 10.46 21.29
N LEU A 101 18.65 10.92 20.62
CA LEU A 101 19.72 10.08 20.12
C LEU A 101 20.39 9.27 21.24
N LYS A 102 20.74 9.92 22.34
CA LYS A 102 21.34 9.25 23.49
C LYS A 102 20.42 8.19 24.11
N GLY A 103 19.12 8.50 24.23
CA GLY A 103 18.12 7.55 24.72
C GLY A 103 17.94 6.38 23.77
N GLY A 104 17.81 6.66 22.47
CA GLY A 104 17.60 5.64 21.44
C GLY A 104 18.79 4.69 21.27
N MET A 105 20.02 5.18 21.34
CA MET A 105 21.22 4.34 21.24
C MET A 105 21.35 3.29 22.36
N SER A 106 20.73 3.55 23.51
CA SER A 106 20.70 2.61 24.63
C SER A 106 19.47 1.69 24.61
N MET A 107 18.56 1.86 23.65
CA MET A 107 17.36 1.03 23.51
C MET A 107 17.57 -0.07 22.46
N GLU A 108 17.16 -1.28 22.82
CA GLU A 108 16.97 -2.34 21.84
C GLU A 108 15.69 -2.02 21.04
N ARG A 109 15.85 -1.91 19.73
CA ARG A 109 14.71 -1.66 18.82
C ARG A 109 14.59 -2.81 17.85
N ASN A 110 13.44 -3.46 17.90
CA ASN A 110 13.10 -4.51 16.94
C ASN A 110 12.26 -3.92 15.81
N PHE A 111 12.53 -4.35 14.59
CA PHE A 111 11.67 -4.04 13.46
C PHE A 111 10.36 -4.83 13.56
N GLY A 112 9.27 -4.22 13.15
CA GLY A 112 7.96 -4.86 13.12
C GLY A 112 7.84 -5.93 12.02
N GLU A 113 6.76 -6.70 12.06
CA GLU A 113 6.53 -7.82 11.13
C GLU A 113 6.52 -7.37 9.66
N GLN A 114 5.98 -6.20 9.36
CA GLN A 114 5.89 -5.68 7.98
C GLN A 114 7.25 -5.38 7.34
N SER A 115 8.30 -5.19 8.15
CA SER A 115 9.68 -5.04 7.63
C SER A 115 10.18 -6.32 6.95
N TYR A 116 9.68 -7.48 7.34
CA TYR A 116 10.03 -8.79 6.79
C TYR A 116 8.95 -9.37 5.89
N ARG A 117 7.68 -9.00 6.13
CA ARG A 117 6.50 -9.50 5.42
C ARG A 117 5.56 -8.35 5.06
N PRO A 118 5.96 -7.53 4.08
CA PRO A 118 5.13 -6.42 3.67
C PRO A 118 3.80 -6.92 3.11
N LYS A 119 2.73 -6.24 3.50
CA LYS A 119 1.38 -6.52 3.05
C LYS A 119 1.11 -5.91 1.68
N HIS A 120 0.18 -6.50 0.96
CA HIS A 120 -0.34 -5.93 -0.27
C HIS A 120 -1.80 -5.55 -0.06
N LEU A 121 -2.11 -4.27 -0.20
CA LEU A 121 -3.45 -3.73 -0.11
C LEU A 121 -3.90 -3.23 -1.48
N ASN A 122 -5.08 -3.67 -1.91
CA ASN A 122 -5.82 -3.00 -2.98
C ASN A 122 -6.80 -2.03 -2.34
N LEU A 123 -6.80 -0.80 -2.83
CA LEU A 123 -7.78 0.19 -2.44
C LEU A 123 -8.98 0.10 -3.39
N MET A 124 -10.14 -0.21 -2.80
CA MET A 124 -11.41 -0.30 -3.50
C MET A 124 -12.14 1.02 -3.38
N TYR A 125 -12.79 1.41 -4.47
CA TYR A 125 -13.55 2.64 -4.59
C TYR A 125 -14.92 2.35 -5.20
N MET A 126 -15.97 2.83 -4.58
CA MET A 126 -17.33 2.74 -5.11
C MET A 126 -18.02 4.08 -4.94
N GLY A 127 -18.06 4.86 -6.00
CA GLY A 127 -18.59 6.22 -5.94
C GLY A 127 -18.72 6.87 -7.29
N GLU A 128 -18.97 8.17 -7.25
CA GLU A 128 -19.06 9.04 -8.42
C GLU A 128 -17.66 9.55 -8.80
N GLY A 129 -17.43 9.72 -10.10
CA GLY A 129 -16.15 10.26 -10.60
C GLY A 129 -14.99 9.25 -10.66
N PRO A 130 -13.81 9.72 -11.05
CA PRO A 130 -12.63 8.90 -11.22
C PRO A 130 -12.03 8.48 -9.87
N ASN A 131 -11.53 7.25 -9.78
CA ASN A 131 -10.81 6.77 -8.61
C ASN A 131 -9.39 7.37 -8.55
N ARG A 132 -9.27 8.58 -7.98
CA ARG A 132 -7.98 9.27 -7.81
C ARG A 132 -7.07 8.61 -6.76
N TYR A 133 -7.61 7.78 -5.90
CA TYR A 133 -6.85 7.04 -4.91
C TYR A 133 -6.07 5.88 -5.52
N TRP A 134 -6.48 5.39 -6.70
CA TRP A 134 -5.79 4.31 -7.39
C TRP A 134 -4.33 4.68 -7.67
N GLU A 135 -4.08 5.81 -8.35
CA GLU A 135 -2.73 6.27 -8.68
C GLU A 135 -1.88 6.52 -7.44
N LEU A 136 -2.51 6.93 -6.35
CA LEU A 136 -1.81 7.17 -5.08
C LEU A 136 -1.33 5.87 -4.43
N MET A 137 -2.13 4.80 -4.51
CA MET A 137 -1.94 3.57 -3.75
C MET A 137 -1.41 2.41 -4.58
N ASP A 138 -1.75 2.35 -5.88
CA ASP A 138 -1.29 1.30 -6.76
C ASP A 138 0.22 1.32 -6.88
N GLN A 139 0.84 0.12 -6.89
CA GLN A 139 2.29 -0.08 -6.91
C GLN A 139 3.09 0.56 -5.76
N ASN A 140 2.48 1.33 -4.87
CA ASN A 140 3.18 1.95 -3.75
C ASN A 140 3.09 1.10 -2.47
N LYS A 141 4.00 0.14 -2.34
CA LYS A 141 4.07 -0.76 -1.18
C LYS A 141 4.30 -0.05 0.15
N ILE A 142 5.04 1.06 0.14
CA ILE A 142 5.30 1.83 1.36
C ILE A 142 3.99 2.40 1.91
N ARG A 143 3.19 3.08 1.09
CA ARG A 143 1.89 3.65 1.49
C ARG A 143 0.92 2.58 1.97
N GLN A 144 0.87 1.44 1.26
CA GLN A 144 0.04 0.30 1.65
C GLN A 144 0.42 -0.20 3.05
N ASN A 145 1.72 -0.30 3.35
CA ASN A 145 2.19 -0.78 4.64
C ASN A 145 2.10 0.28 5.75
N ILE A 146 2.17 1.56 5.45
CA ILE A 146 1.85 2.64 6.40
C ILE A 146 0.39 2.52 6.85
N LEU A 147 -0.56 2.36 5.91
CA LEU A 147 -1.97 2.15 6.26
C LEU A 147 -2.17 0.88 7.09
N TRP A 148 -1.50 -0.21 6.73
CA TRP A 148 -1.59 -1.44 7.50
C TRP A 148 -1.06 -1.27 8.93
N ALA A 149 0.10 -0.64 9.09
CA ALA A 149 0.72 -0.42 10.40
C ALA A 149 -0.17 0.41 11.35
N CYS A 150 -0.84 1.43 10.80
CA CYS A 150 -1.70 2.33 11.55
C CYS A 150 -3.14 1.84 11.70
N TYR A 151 -3.49 0.61 11.31
CA TYR A 151 -4.88 0.16 11.29
C TYR A 151 -5.40 -0.19 12.68
N ASN A 152 -4.69 -1.04 13.39
CA ASN A 152 -5.09 -1.48 14.73
C ASN A 152 -4.58 -0.53 15.81
N ASP A 153 -3.38 0.02 15.63
CA ASP A 153 -2.69 0.85 16.59
C ASP A 153 -2.52 2.27 16.08
N SER A 154 -2.54 3.22 16.99
CA SER A 154 -2.23 4.61 16.68
C SER A 154 -0.75 4.84 16.90
N LEU A 155 0.01 5.07 15.81
CA LEU A 155 1.47 5.08 15.79
C LEU A 155 2.03 6.47 15.50
N THR A 156 3.19 6.80 16.09
CA THR A 156 4.02 7.94 15.71
C THR A 156 4.79 7.66 14.41
N GLU A 157 5.33 8.70 13.78
CA GLU A 157 6.14 8.57 12.57
C GLU A 157 7.35 7.65 12.79
N GLU A 158 7.98 7.74 13.97
CA GLU A 158 9.10 6.89 14.35
C GLU A 158 8.69 5.40 14.52
N GLU A 159 7.53 5.15 15.11
CA GLU A 159 6.98 3.79 15.27
C GLU A 159 6.56 3.20 13.93
N ILE A 160 5.96 4.00 13.02
CA ILE A 160 5.65 3.58 11.66
C ILE A 160 6.94 3.17 10.94
N ALA A 161 7.99 4.00 11.02
CA ALA A 161 9.28 3.72 10.40
C ALA A 161 9.87 2.38 10.88
N LEU A 162 9.78 2.10 12.18
CA LEU A 162 10.21 0.82 12.76
C LEU A 162 9.34 -0.35 12.32
N GLN A 163 8.02 -0.16 12.30
CA GLN A 163 7.07 -1.20 11.96
C GLN A 163 7.24 -1.70 10.52
N ILE A 164 7.46 -0.77 9.57
CA ILE A 164 7.64 -1.10 8.15
C ILE A 164 9.11 -1.32 7.75
N GLY A 165 10.07 -1.02 8.64
CA GLY A 165 11.50 -1.18 8.38
C GLY A 165 12.08 -0.18 7.40
N VAL A 166 11.48 1.00 7.25
CA VAL A 166 11.91 2.07 6.33
C VAL A 166 12.27 3.31 7.13
N SER A 167 13.42 3.90 6.84
CA SER A 167 13.87 5.11 7.53
C SER A 167 12.89 6.28 7.35
N LEU A 168 12.66 7.02 8.42
CA LEU A 168 11.68 8.10 8.49
C LEU A 168 11.77 9.12 7.34
N PRO A 169 12.97 9.57 6.88
CA PRO A 169 13.09 10.50 5.76
C PRO A 169 12.40 10.06 4.46
N TYR A 170 12.29 8.76 4.25
CA TYR A 170 11.69 8.20 3.04
C TYR A 170 10.17 8.08 3.11
N ILE A 171 9.59 8.14 4.32
CA ILE A 171 8.14 7.97 4.53
C ILE A 171 7.40 9.23 4.98
N GLU A 172 8.10 10.27 5.43
CA GLU A 172 7.49 11.52 5.92
C GLU A 172 6.53 12.13 4.87
N ASN A 173 6.96 12.21 3.63
CA ASN A 173 6.15 12.72 2.54
C ASN A 173 4.95 11.80 2.21
N ASP A 174 5.11 10.48 2.33
CA ASP A 174 4.01 9.53 2.11
C ASP A 174 2.98 9.59 3.24
N ILE A 175 3.41 9.73 4.50
CA ILE A 175 2.52 9.95 5.64
C ILE A 175 1.72 11.25 5.44
N GLN A 176 2.38 12.34 5.03
CA GLN A 176 1.71 13.61 4.77
C GLN A 176 0.68 13.47 3.64
N LYS A 177 1.05 12.87 2.50
CA LYS A 177 0.12 12.64 1.38
C LYS A 177 -1.10 11.82 1.78
N LEU A 178 -0.89 10.74 2.55
CA LEU A 178 -1.99 9.91 3.04
C LEU A 178 -2.91 10.68 4.00
N THR A 179 -2.35 11.60 4.77
CA THR A 179 -3.11 12.48 5.67
C THR A 179 -3.92 13.51 4.89
N ASP A 180 -3.32 14.14 3.87
CA ASP A 180 -3.96 15.16 3.03
C ASP A 180 -5.17 14.58 2.27
N VAL A 181 -5.13 13.31 1.88
CA VAL A 181 -6.24 12.61 1.19
C VAL A 181 -7.14 11.83 2.16
N TRP A 182 -7.02 12.04 3.45
CA TRP A 182 -7.84 11.48 4.53
C TRP A 182 -7.79 9.95 4.66
N LEU A 183 -6.79 9.29 4.09
CA LEU A 183 -6.54 7.87 4.32
C LEU A 183 -5.90 7.62 5.68
N LEU A 184 -5.15 8.59 6.20
CA LEU A 184 -4.68 8.64 7.58
C LEU A 184 -5.34 9.80 8.33
N LYS A 185 -5.69 9.57 9.58
CA LYS A 185 -6.10 10.59 10.54
C LYS A 185 -4.96 10.84 11.52
N LYS A 186 -4.60 12.12 11.66
CA LYS A 186 -3.59 12.56 12.63
C LYS A 186 -4.28 12.99 13.92
N ASP A 187 -3.78 12.53 15.07
CA ASP A 187 -4.15 12.97 16.40
C ASP A 187 -2.90 13.26 17.22
N GLY A 188 -2.63 14.53 17.41
CA GLY A 188 -1.39 14.99 18.04
C GLY A 188 -0.15 14.52 17.25
N ARG A 189 0.60 13.55 17.80
CA ARG A 189 1.78 12.95 17.17
C ARG A 189 1.51 11.58 16.57
N HIS A 190 0.31 11.06 16.73
CA HIS A 190 -0.07 9.72 16.31
C HIS A 190 -0.91 9.76 15.04
N TYR A 191 -0.81 8.69 14.27
CA TYR A 191 -1.53 8.48 13.03
C TYR A 191 -2.33 7.19 13.13
N ARG A 192 -3.55 7.20 12.60
CA ARG A 192 -4.42 6.03 12.51
C ARG A 192 -5.04 5.96 11.12
N THR A 193 -5.18 4.76 10.61
CA THR A 193 -5.87 4.52 9.33
C THR A 193 -7.35 4.89 9.44
N ASN A 194 -7.81 5.67 8.47
CA ASN A 194 -9.15 6.28 8.46
C ASN A 194 -10.13 5.58 7.51
N ILE A 195 -9.77 4.41 7.03
CA ILE A 195 -10.61 3.55 6.18
C ILE A 195 -10.68 2.14 6.78
N ILE A 196 -11.69 1.37 6.38
CA ILE A 196 -11.79 -0.05 6.77
C ILE A 196 -10.83 -0.87 5.92
N LEU A 197 -10.08 -1.78 6.56
CA LEU A 197 -9.26 -2.78 5.89
C LEU A 197 -9.89 -4.17 6.09
N PHE A 198 -10.22 -4.84 5.00
CA PHE A 198 -10.61 -6.24 5.01
C PHE A 198 -9.36 -7.11 4.96
N THR A 199 -9.02 -7.69 6.10
CA THR A 199 -7.84 -8.56 6.26
C THR A 199 -8.12 -9.97 5.74
N SER A 200 -7.08 -10.73 5.46
CA SER A 200 -7.20 -12.14 5.06
C SER A 200 -7.91 -12.99 6.12
N ASP A 201 -7.70 -12.68 7.40
CA ASP A 201 -8.36 -13.38 8.51
C ASP A 201 -9.85 -13.08 8.53
N PHE A 202 -10.24 -11.81 8.36
CA PHE A 202 -11.64 -11.42 8.22
C PHE A 202 -12.30 -12.11 7.02
N GLU A 203 -11.64 -12.12 5.87
CA GLU A 203 -12.16 -12.77 4.66
C GLU A 203 -12.34 -14.29 4.87
N THR A 204 -11.40 -14.92 5.57
CA THR A 204 -11.49 -16.35 5.92
C THR A 204 -12.67 -16.62 6.84
N GLU A 205 -12.85 -15.84 7.90
CA GLU A 205 -13.95 -15.98 8.83
C GLU A 205 -15.30 -15.70 8.14
N LYS A 206 -15.38 -14.63 7.36
CA LYS A 206 -16.56 -14.30 6.56
C LYS A 206 -16.93 -15.44 5.62
N SER A 207 -15.94 -15.97 4.87
CA SER A 207 -16.17 -17.07 3.94
C SER A 207 -16.71 -18.32 4.64
N ALA A 208 -16.16 -18.67 5.81
CA ALA A 208 -16.65 -19.79 6.59
C ALA A 208 -18.11 -19.60 7.04
N LYS A 209 -18.48 -18.40 7.49
CA LYS A 209 -19.84 -18.07 7.90
C LYS A 209 -20.82 -18.02 6.72
N CYS A 210 -20.36 -17.58 5.53
CA CYS A 210 -21.20 -17.48 4.35
C CYS A 210 -21.36 -18.82 3.59
N LEU A 211 -20.44 -19.78 3.79
CA LEU A 211 -20.40 -21.03 3.03
C LEU A 211 -21.72 -21.82 3.04
N PRO A 212 -22.48 -21.97 4.15
CA PRO A 212 -23.77 -22.67 4.15
C PRO A 212 -24.79 -22.01 3.21
N PHE A 213 -24.88 -20.69 3.24
CA PHE A 213 -25.78 -19.91 2.37
C PHE A 213 -25.36 -19.98 0.89
N GLN A 214 -24.06 -19.92 0.64
CA GLN A 214 -23.50 -20.03 -0.71
C GLN A 214 -23.87 -21.40 -1.34
N LYS A 215 -23.78 -22.49 -0.57
CA LYS A 215 -24.17 -23.83 -1.03
C LYS A 215 -25.64 -23.89 -1.39
N GLU A 216 -26.51 -23.38 -0.51
CA GLU A 216 -27.96 -23.37 -0.76
C GLU A 216 -28.30 -22.56 -2.02
N ILE A 217 -27.72 -21.38 -2.18
CA ILE A 217 -27.92 -20.54 -3.38
C ILE A 217 -27.42 -21.26 -4.63
N ALA A 218 -26.23 -21.85 -4.58
CA ALA A 218 -25.65 -22.57 -5.71
C ALA A 218 -26.50 -23.77 -6.14
N GLU A 219 -27.07 -24.51 -5.20
CA GLU A 219 -27.97 -25.64 -5.48
C GLU A 219 -29.26 -25.15 -6.15
N LYS A 220 -29.89 -24.09 -5.63
CA LYS A 220 -31.09 -23.49 -6.22
C LYS A 220 -30.85 -22.96 -7.63
N LEU A 221 -29.77 -22.24 -7.85
CA LEU A 221 -29.41 -21.73 -9.17
C LEU A 221 -29.13 -22.85 -10.16
N ARG A 222 -28.41 -23.88 -9.74
CA ARG A 222 -28.14 -25.05 -10.56
C ARG A 222 -29.43 -25.76 -10.99
N ALA A 223 -30.33 -26.04 -10.03
CA ALA A 223 -31.60 -26.68 -10.30
C ALA A 223 -32.44 -25.85 -11.29
N PHE A 224 -32.56 -24.55 -11.06
CA PHE A 224 -33.26 -23.62 -11.97
C PHE A 224 -32.69 -23.68 -13.40
N LEU A 225 -31.37 -23.63 -13.54
CA LEU A 225 -30.71 -23.66 -14.84
C LEU A 225 -30.85 -25.05 -15.53
N ASP A 226 -30.91 -26.13 -14.77
CA ASP A 226 -31.15 -27.49 -15.31
C ASP A 226 -32.58 -27.64 -15.83
N GLU A 227 -33.55 -27.12 -15.09
CA GLU A 227 -34.97 -27.19 -15.46
C GLU A 227 -35.32 -26.29 -16.64
N ASN A 228 -34.74 -25.07 -16.69
CA ASN A 228 -35.13 -24.05 -17.67
C ASN A 228 -34.09 -23.88 -18.79
N GLY A 229 -33.10 -24.76 -18.91
CA GLY A 229 -31.98 -24.59 -19.86
C GLY A 229 -32.40 -24.56 -21.34
N ALA A 230 -33.46 -25.26 -21.72
CA ALA A 230 -34.00 -25.24 -23.09
C ALA A 230 -34.68 -23.89 -23.40
N GLU A 231 -35.47 -23.38 -22.47
CA GLU A 231 -36.17 -22.08 -22.58
C GLU A 231 -35.17 -20.93 -22.65
N ILE A 232 -34.17 -20.92 -21.76
CA ILE A 232 -33.09 -19.94 -21.75
C ILE A 232 -32.36 -19.89 -23.08
N ARG A 233 -32.05 -21.03 -23.68
CA ARG A 233 -31.44 -21.07 -25.01
C ARG A 233 -32.36 -20.58 -26.13
N GLY A 234 -33.64 -20.80 -25.97
CA GLY A 234 -34.67 -20.34 -26.92
C GLY A 234 -34.77 -18.83 -27.02
N ILE A 235 -34.25 -18.06 -26.04
CA ILE A 235 -34.13 -16.61 -26.11
C ILE A 235 -33.23 -16.15 -27.26
N GLY A 236 -32.25 -16.97 -27.66
CA GLY A 236 -31.45 -16.69 -28.86
C GLY A 236 -30.34 -15.65 -28.66
N PHE A 237 -29.83 -15.47 -27.44
CA PHE A 237 -28.70 -14.59 -27.18
C PHE A 237 -27.39 -15.14 -27.77
N TYR A 238 -26.41 -14.27 -27.95
CA TYR A 238 -25.08 -14.68 -28.41
C TYR A 238 -24.45 -15.67 -27.45
N GLY A 239 -24.10 -16.85 -27.94
CA GLY A 239 -23.58 -17.96 -27.14
C GLY A 239 -24.63 -18.97 -26.66
N SER A 240 -25.93 -18.75 -26.97
CA SER A 240 -27.01 -19.70 -26.59
C SER A 240 -26.79 -21.14 -27.09
N GLN A 241 -26.00 -21.31 -28.16
CA GLN A 241 -25.61 -22.60 -28.73
C GLN A 241 -24.52 -23.35 -27.92
N MET A 242 -23.89 -22.69 -26.95
CA MET A 242 -22.87 -23.36 -26.11
C MET A 242 -23.49 -24.50 -25.30
N SER A 243 -22.63 -25.41 -24.81
CA SER A 243 -23.10 -26.49 -23.93
C SER A 243 -23.72 -25.90 -22.66
N LEU A 244 -24.76 -26.55 -22.13
CA LEU A 244 -25.41 -26.06 -20.89
C LEU A 244 -24.40 -25.98 -19.73
N SER A 245 -23.45 -26.90 -19.65
CA SER A 245 -22.42 -26.88 -18.61
C SER A 245 -21.51 -25.66 -18.71
N SER A 246 -21.17 -25.17 -19.90
CA SER A 246 -20.41 -23.96 -20.13
C SER A 246 -21.25 -22.71 -19.84
N LEU A 247 -22.49 -22.67 -20.30
CA LEU A 247 -23.41 -21.56 -20.06
C LEU A 247 -23.69 -21.34 -18.57
N LYS A 248 -23.79 -22.40 -17.77
CA LYS A 248 -24.05 -22.29 -16.34
C LYS A 248 -23.08 -21.38 -15.62
N TRP A 249 -21.81 -21.41 -15.96
CA TRP A 249 -20.80 -20.55 -15.34
C TRP A 249 -21.07 -19.07 -15.59
N HIS A 250 -21.47 -18.72 -16.79
CA HIS A 250 -21.77 -17.34 -17.17
C HIS A 250 -23.13 -16.91 -16.61
N LEU A 251 -24.16 -17.74 -16.75
CA LEU A 251 -25.50 -17.43 -16.28
C LEU A 251 -25.60 -17.30 -14.77
N VAL A 252 -24.92 -18.15 -14.00
CA VAL A 252 -24.86 -18.05 -12.53
C VAL A 252 -24.28 -16.70 -12.11
N THR A 253 -23.21 -16.26 -12.74
CA THR A 253 -22.60 -14.95 -12.44
C THR A 253 -23.56 -13.82 -12.75
N MET A 254 -24.20 -13.82 -13.94
CA MET A 254 -25.22 -12.83 -14.29
C MET A 254 -26.35 -12.76 -13.26
N MET A 255 -26.96 -13.91 -12.96
CA MET A 255 -28.09 -14.00 -12.03
C MET A 255 -27.70 -13.50 -10.64
N LEU A 256 -26.49 -13.76 -10.18
CA LEU A 256 -25.98 -13.26 -8.90
C LEU A 256 -25.80 -11.72 -8.91
N PHE A 257 -25.28 -11.15 -9.99
CA PHE A 257 -25.14 -9.71 -10.12
C PHE A 257 -26.49 -9.01 -10.21
N ASP A 258 -27.42 -9.54 -10.97
CA ASP A 258 -28.78 -8.98 -11.07
C ASP A 258 -29.51 -9.08 -9.73
N ALA A 259 -29.41 -10.22 -9.04
CA ALA A 259 -29.96 -10.40 -7.70
C ALA A 259 -29.32 -9.44 -6.70
N TYR A 260 -27.99 -9.23 -6.78
CA TYR A 260 -27.27 -8.27 -5.95
C TYR A 260 -27.73 -6.84 -6.21
N SER A 261 -27.94 -6.45 -7.47
CA SER A 261 -28.46 -5.13 -7.84
C SER A 261 -29.84 -4.90 -7.22
N VAL A 262 -30.76 -5.85 -7.39
CA VAL A 262 -32.12 -5.75 -6.82
C VAL A 262 -32.11 -5.71 -5.30
N VAL A 263 -31.28 -6.51 -4.65
CA VAL A 263 -31.16 -6.55 -3.17
C VAL A 263 -30.39 -5.35 -2.67
N GLY A 264 -29.32 -4.96 -3.36
CA GLY A 264 -28.49 -3.81 -3.05
C GLY A 264 -29.32 -2.54 -3.04
N ASP A 265 -30.15 -2.36 -4.03
CA ASP A 265 -31.11 -1.25 -4.12
C ASP A 265 -32.05 -1.19 -2.90
N ARG A 266 -32.43 -2.31 -2.34
CA ARG A 266 -33.31 -2.36 -1.17
C ARG A 266 -32.57 -2.17 0.17
N LEU A 267 -31.33 -2.60 0.27
CA LEU A 267 -30.58 -2.67 1.54
C LEU A 267 -29.59 -1.52 1.72
N LEU A 268 -28.98 -1.00 0.63
CA LEU A 268 -27.87 -0.08 0.69
C LEU A 268 -28.22 1.37 0.35
N ILE A 269 -29.44 1.65 -0.10
CA ILE A 269 -29.81 2.86 -0.83
C ILE A 269 -29.90 4.11 0.03
N HIS A 270 -29.99 4.03 1.32
CA HIS A 270 -30.38 5.19 2.12
C HIS A 270 -29.29 5.81 2.95
N SER A 271 -28.06 5.35 2.84
CA SER A 271 -26.92 6.06 3.44
C SER A 271 -26.26 6.93 2.38
N GLU A 272 -26.21 8.24 2.62
CA GLU A 272 -25.37 9.13 1.83
C GLU A 272 -23.93 8.62 1.87
N ARG A 273 -23.33 8.46 0.70
CA ARG A 273 -21.92 8.08 0.61
C ARG A 273 -21.06 9.16 1.27
N PRO A 274 -20.04 8.81 2.04
CA PRO A 274 -19.15 9.80 2.63
C PRO A 274 -18.45 10.65 1.56
N VAL A 275 -18.21 11.91 1.88
CA VAL A 275 -17.43 12.80 1.01
C VAL A 275 -15.96 12.44 1.12
N THR A 276 -15.28 12.27 -0.01
CA THR A 276 -13.84 12.04 -0.09
C THR A 276 -13.05 13.35 0.03
N ALA A 277 -11.73 13.24 0.20
CA ALA A 277 -10.84 14.41 0.20
C ALA A 277 -10.88 15.21 -1.13
N PHE A 278 -11.37 14.61 -2.19
CA PHE A 278 -11.50 15.23 -3.50
C PHE A 278 -12.91 15.83 -3.75
N GLY A 279 -13.79 15.77 -2.77
CA GLY A 279 -15.16 16.30 -2.86
C GLY A 279 -16.19 15.37 -3.52
N GLU A 280 -15.80 14.17 -3.88
CA GLU A 280 -16.66 13.15 -4.48
C GLU A 280 -17.35 12.32 -3.39
N HIS A 281 -18.55 11.82 -3.68
CA HIS A 281 -19.25 10.90 -2.77
C HIS A 281 -18.89 9.45 -3.08
N ALA A 282 -18.13 8.80 -2.20
CA ALA A 282 -17.69 7.42 -2.40
C ALA A 282 -17.43 6.64 -1.12
N TYR A 283 -17.62 5.33 -1.19
CA TYR A 283 -17.07 4.42 -0.21
C TYR A 283 -15.63 4.05 -0.60
N LEU A 284 -14.76 4.05 0.41
CA LEU A 284 -13.35 3.70 0.29
C LEU A 284 -13.02 2.61 1.32
N TRP A 285 -12.38 1.54 0.87
CA TRP A 285 -11.88 0.49 1.75
C TRP A 285 -10.66 -0.21 1.17
N GLY A 286 -9.82 -0.77 2.02
CA GLY A 286 -8.68 -1.58 1.62
C GLY A 286 -9.01 -3.08 1.70
N VAL A 287 -8.44 -3.86 0.78
CA VAL A 287 -8.52 -5.32 0.80
C VAL A 287 -7.12 -5.89 0.76
N GLU A 288 -6.77 -6.73 1.76
CA GLU A 288 -5.50 -7.45 1.74
C GLU A 288 -5.51 -8.48 0.62
N GLN A 289 -4.53 -8.39 -0.27
CA GLN A 289 -4.37 -9.37 -1.33
C GLN A 289 -3.62 -10.60 -0.86
N VAL A 290 -4.26 -11.75 -1.02
CA VAL A 290 -3.66 -13.06 -0.78
C VAL A 290 -3.32 -13.71 -2.12
N LYS A 291 -2.15 -14.31 -2.21
CA LYS A 291 -1.79 -15.08 -3.42
C LYS A 291 -2.76 -16.24 -3.62
N GLY A 292 -3.35 -16.35 -4.79
CA GLY A 292 -4.21 -17.48 -5.18
C GLY A 292 -5.70 -17.22 -5.24
N GLY A 293 -6.15 -15.97 -5.14
CA GLY A 293 -7.54 -15.59 -5.44
C GLY A 293 -7.86 -15.71 -6.94
N PHE A 294 -9.11 -15.98 -7.28
CA PHE A 294 -9.57 -15.83 -8.66
C PHE A 294 -10.04 -14.38 -8.91
N ASN A 295 -9.84 -13.90 -10.13
CA ASN A 295 -10.33 -12.60 -10.55
C ASN A 295 -11.63 -12.78 -11.33
N CYS A 296 -12.66 -12.03 -10.93
CA CYS A 296 -13.91 -11.91 -11.70
C CYS A 296 -14.10 -10.44 -12.05
N CYS A 297 -14.31 -10.15 -13.31
CA CYS A 297 -14.60 -8.84 -13.80
C CYS A 297 -15.91 -8.83 -14.60
N THR A 298 -16.74 -7.84 -14.31
CA THR A 298 -17.99 -7.60 -15.04
C THR A 298 -17.96 -6.20 -15.65
N LEU A 299 -18.23 -6.12 -16.94
CA LEU A 299 -18.41 -4.88 -17.66
C LEU A 299 -19.89 -4.77 -18.08
N LEU A 300 -20.55 -3.71 -17.63
CA LEU A 300 -21.90 -3.34 -18.06
C LEU A 300 -21.80 -2.13 -18.97
N ALA A 301 -22.40 -2.20 -20.14
CA ALA A 301 -22.55 -1.07 -21.03
C ALA A 301 -23.99 -0.96 -21.50
N GLU A 302 -24.57 0.22 -21.28
CA GLU A 302 -25.85 0.60 -21.82
C GLU A 302 -25.61 1.48 -23.05
N GLU A 303 -25.63 0.89 -24.23
CA GLU A 303 -25.65 1.64 -25.48
C GLU A 303 -26.65 1.01 -26.45
N TRP A 304 -27.41 1.86 -27.18
CA TRP A 304 -28.22 1.47 -28.32
C TRP A 304 -29.45 0.61 -28.03
N HIS A 305 -30.09 0.81 -26.89
CA HIS A 305 -31.26 0.03 -26.43
C HIS A 305 -31.01 -1.46 -26.21
N THR A 306 -29.76 -1.88 -26.12
CA THR A 306 -29.36 -3.25 -25.75
C THR A 306 -28.41 -3.22 -24.57
N HIS A 307 -28.73 -3.99 -23.51
CA HIS A 307 -27.80 -4.23 -22.43
C HIS A 307 -26.78 -5.25 -22.90
N ILE A 308 -25.51 -4.82 -22.96
CA ILE A 308 -24.39 -5.71 -23.19
C ILE A 308 -23.65 -5.89 -21.88
N SER A 309 -23.76 -7.09 -21.34
CA SER A 309 -23.01 -7.48 -20.15
C SER A 309 -21.86 -8.39 -20.58
N MET A 310 -20.64 -7.95 -20.36
CA MET A 310 -19.45 -8.75 -20.58
C MET A 310 -18.93 -9.25 -19.24
N TYR A 311 -18.81 -10.56 -19.08
CA TYR A 311 -18.29 -11.19 -17.89
C TYR A 311 -16.98 -11.88 -18.22
N PHE A 312 -15.92 -11.45 -17.52
CA PHE A 312 -14.63 -12.11 -17.54
C PHE A 312 -14.45 -12.88 -16.25
N MET A 313 -14.25 -14.17 -16.35
CA MET A 313 -13.94 -15.02 -15.21
C MET A 313 -12.62 -15.73 -15.47
N ASP A 314 -11.63 -15.45 -14.64
CA ASP A 314 -10.38 -16.19 -14.61
C ASP A 314 -10.35 -17.13 -13.41
N TRP A 315 -10.84 -18.34 -13.64
CA TRP A 315 -10.83 -19.40 -12.64
C TRP A 315 -9.43 -19.98 -12.38
N SER A 316 -8.46 -19.66 -13.23
CA SER A 316 -7.11 -20.21 -13.14
C SER A 316 -6.14 -19.31 -12.38
N GLY A 317 -6.50 -18.04 -12.15
CA GLY A 317 -5.60 -17.03 -11.61
C GLY A 317 -4.36 -16.76 -12.48
N ARG A 318 -4.43 -17.12 -13.78
CA ARG A 318 -3.29 -17.03 -14.71
C ARG A 318 -3.27 -15.73 -15.50
N THR A 319 -4.40 -15.07 -15.62
CA THR A 319 -4.48 -13.81 -16.36
C THR A 319 -4.27 -12.65 -15.41
N ASN A 320 -3.22 -11.86 -15.67
CA ASN A 320 -3.03 -10.54 -15.08
C ASN A 320 -3.82 -9.49 -15.87
N LEU A 321 -5.07 -9.79 -16.24
CA LEU A 321 -5.92 -8.82 -16.90
C LEU A 321 -6.25 -7.71 -15.91
N HIS A 322 -5.61 -6.57 -16.08
CA HIS A 322 -5.93 -5.38 -15.32
C HIS A 322 -7.31 -4.87 -15.72
N HIS A 323 -8.15 -4.62 -14.75
CA HIS A 323 -9.45 -3.96 -14.92
C HIS A 323 -9.36 -2.70 -15.78
N SER A 324 -8.28 -1.93 -15.64
CA SER A 324 -8.04 -0.68 -16.36
C SER A 324 -8.01 -0.85 -17.88
N ASP A 325 -7.54 -1.99 -18.38
CA ASP A 325 -7.36 -2.18 -19.81
C ASP A 325 -8.70 -2.33 -20.55
N PHE A 326 -9.75 -2.76 -19.85
CA PHE A 326 -11.09 -2.90 -20.40
C PHE A 326 -12.01 -1.70 -20.09
N TYR A 327 -11.85 -1.07 -18.91
CA TYR A 327 -12.66 0.09 -18.53
C TYR A 327 -12.22 1.41 -19.19
N SER A 328 -11.01 1.48 -19.70
CA SER A 328 -10.45 2.72 -20.23
C SER A 328 -10.96 3.10 -21.62
N SER A 329 -11.62 2.20 -22.35
CA SER A 329 -12.18 2.55 -23.64
C SER A 329 -13.61 2.09 -23.81
N SER A 330 -14.55 3.03 -23.77
CA SER A 330 -15.91 2.84 -24.29
C SER A 330 -15.93 2.28 -25.71
N GLN A 331 -14.85 2.43 -26.46
CA GLN A 331 -14.66 1.92 -27.82
C GLN A 331 -14.69 0.39 -27.88
N TRP A 332 -14.03 -0.32 -26.97
CA TRP A 332 -14.04 -1.79 -26.93
C TRP A 332 -15.45 -2.34 -26.69
N VAL A 333 -16.19 -1.71 -25.79
CA VAL A 333 -17.58 -2.11 -25.52
C VAL A 333 -18.47 -1.85 -26.73
N LYS A 334 -18.29 -0.71 -27.40
CA LYS A 334 -18.98 -0.39 -28.65
C LYS A 334 -18.67 -1.39 -29.75
N LEU A 335 -17.39 -1.73 -29.91
CA LEU A 335 -16.94 -2.72 -30.89
C LEU A 335 -17.58 -4.09 -30.62
N TYR A 336 -17.51 -4.57 -29.37
CA TYR A 336 -18.13 -5.84 -29.00
C TYR A 336 -19.64 -5.82 -29.19
N GLY A 337 -20.30 -4.71 -28.84
CA GLY A 337 -21.73 -4.53 -29.08
C GLY A 337 -22.10 -4.66 -30.55
N LYS A 338 -21.36 -4.00 -31.43
CA LYS A 338 -21.56 -4.09 -32.87
C LYS A 338 -21.35 -5.53 -33.38
N ILE A 339 -20.30 -6.19 -32.95
CA ILE A 339 -20.02 -7.60 -33.31
C ILE A 339 -21.16 -8.52 -32.83
N CYS A 340 -21.62 -8.39 -31.60
CA CYS A 340 -22.69 -9.20 -31.04
C CYS A 340 -24.04 -8.99 -31.73
N CYS A 341 -24.32 -7.77 -32.18
CA CYS A 341 -25.54 -7.43 -32.90
C CYS A 341 -25.46 -7.68 -34.39
N GLY A 342 -24.33 -8.22 -34.91
CA GLY A 342 -24.12 -8.50 -36.33
C GLY A 342 -23.97 -7.25 -37.21
N ASN A 343 -23.76 -6.10 -36.62
CA ASN A 343 -23.58 -4.81 -37.30
C ASN A 343 -22.12 -4.58 -37.61
N MET A 344 -21.63 -5.13 -38.73
CA MET A 344 -20.21 -5.10 -39.09
C MET A 344 -19.83 -3.95 -40.03
N ASP A 345 -20.80 -3.12 -40.44
CA ASP A 345 -20.58 -2.18 -41.52
C ASP A 345 -19.74 -0.95 -41.11
N ASP A 346 -19.64 -0.68 -39.80
CA ASP A 346 -18.94 0.49 -39.27
C ASP A 346 -17.62 0.14 -38.51
N LEU A 347 -17.02 -1.02 -38.75
CA LEU A 347 -15.79 -1.44 -38.07
C LEU A 347 -14.55 -0.62 -38.47
N ASN A 348 -14.64 0.18 -39.55
CA ASN A 348 -13.54 1.01 -40.02
C ASN A 348 -13.36 2.30 -39.20
N GLU A 349 -14.22 2.59 -38.21
CA GLU A 349 -14.10 3.75 -37.31
C GLU A 349 -13.29 3.43 -36.04
N PHE A 350 -12.81 2.23 -35.88
CA PHE A 350 -12.00 1.75 -34.77
C PHE A 350 -10.61 1.35 -35.24
#